data_f4581b1e05891b4b58891c1b3994d8fd
#
_entry.id   f4581b1e05891b4b58891c1b3994d8fd
#
_cell.length_a   1.000
_cell.length_b   1.000
_cell.length_c   1.000
_cell.angle_alpha   90.00
_cell.angle_beta   90.00
_cell.angle_gamma   90.00
#
_symmetry.space_group_name_H-M   'P 1'
#
loop_
_entity.id
_entity.type
_entity.pdbx_description
1 polymer ?
#
loop_
_entity_poly.entity_id
_entity_poly.type
_entity_poly.pdbx_seq_one_letter_code
_entity_poly.pdbx_strand_id
1 'polypeptide(L)'
;MKKLIDKDVPIYGTCEDKFRRVLDTFKANFVGSGEIGARVTVIQGEDVVVDLWGGYTDVEKMYEWREETLVNTMSVSKGVMAMAAHLLADRGLLDYESPVAKYWPEFGQAGKGKITVRQLLSHQASLVYADDAEPGDYLDFDRYAAKLAAQSPNWEPGTNQAYHSMSIGFLVGTLVYRIDGRRIQQFIKEELVEPLGADYILGCTDEDLKRVSPTIFNPENKLMTGGLINEKTIKCFAPLPEDPLFFATPIHWKTGNPSSAGVSNANGIARLFAPLANGGKFRGIKYFSSETIAAMSEEQWHAEDSLFGNEFRVTMGLLLNIDFNYFGREGNIGSAGAGGFLGFADSENHLSFGYTPVRMTTGEGLGDEPRRIVDAMYACLG
;
A
#
# COMPACT_ATOMS: atom_id res chain seq x y z
N MET A 1 27.87 9.22 -6.31
CA MET A 1 27.04 8.11 -6.83
C MET A 1 27.77 7.39 -7.95
N LYS A 2 27.83 6.05 -7.89
CA LYS A 2 28.37 5.27 -9.00
C LYS A 2 27.26 5.03 -10.01
N LYS A 3 27.38 5.55 -11.25
CA LYS A 3 26.53 5.17 -12.38
C LYS A 3 26.81 3.71 -12.71
N LEU A 4 25.86 2.82 -12.48
CA LEU A 4 25.92 1.42 -12.87
C LEU A 4 25.42 1.36 -14.31
N ILE A 5 26.31 1.60 -15.27
CA ILE A 5 25.96 1.88 -16.66
C ILE A 5 25.45 0.63 -17.37
N ASP A 6 24.20 0.70 -17.89
CA ASP A 6 23.91 0.15 -19.20
C ASP A 6 23.97 1.30 -20.22
N LYS A 7 24.41 1.05 -21.47
CA LYS A 7 24.64 2.14 -22.45
C LYS A 7 23.34 2.82 -22.89
N ASP A 8 22.20 2.18 -22.66
CA ASP A 8 20.91 2.59 -23.22
C ASP A 8 19.90 3.11 -22.16
N VAL A 9 20.07 2.76 -20.85
CA VAL A 9 19.19 3.21 -19.76
C VAL A 9 20.02 3.68 -18.57
N PRO A 10 19.78 4.89 -18.03
CA PRO A 10 20.47 5.36 -16.83
C PRO A 10 20.01 4.56 -15.62
N ILE A 11 20.93 3.84 -14.96
CA ILE A 11 20.68 3.10 -13.73
C ILE A 11 21.70 3.53 -12.68
N TYR A 12 21.22 3.81 -11.47
CA TYR A 12 21.98 4.33 -10.35
C TYR A 12 21.70 3.50 -9.09
N GLY A 13 22.51 3.72 -8.05
CA GLY A 13 22.31 3.14 -6.73
C GLY A 13 23.41 2.18 -6.32
N THR A 14 23.06 1.28 -5.41
CA THR A 14 23.95 0.27 -4.82
C THR A 14 23.32 -1.10 -4.85
N CYS A 15 24.13 -2.13 -5.00
CA CYS A 15 23.74 -3.52 -4.93
C CYS A 15 24.93 -4.34 -4.42
N GLU A 16 24.75 -5.07 -3.34
CA GLU A 16 25.77 -6.01 -2.87
C GLU A 16 25.99 -7.15 -3.86
N ASP A 17 27.21 -7.66 -3.94
CA ASP A 17 27.57 -8.72 -4.89
C ASP A 17 26.69 -9.95 -4.74
N LYS A 18 26.29 -10.30 -3.52
CA LYS A 18 25.35 -11.39 -3.23
C LYS A 18 24.03 -11.24 -4.00
N PHE A 19 23.55 -10.00 -4.15
CA PHE A 19 22.26 -9.67 -4.80
C PHE A 19 22.41 -9.29 -6.28
N ARG A 20 23.53 -9.62 -6.92
CA ARG A 20 23.81 -9.26 -8.32
C ARG A 20 22.69 -9.64 -9.29
N ARG A 21 21.99 -10.76 -9.06
CA ARG A 21 20.82 -11.16 -9.85
C ARG A 21 19.70 -10.13 -9.86
N VAL A 22 19.47 -9.43 -8.73
CA VAL A 22 18.48 -8.37 -8.66
C VAL A 22 18.84 -7.23 -9.60
N LEU A 23 20.10 -6.78 -9.60
CA LEU A 23 20.58 -5.76 -10.53
C LEU A 23 20.42 -6.19 -11.98
N ASP A 24 20.79 -7.42 -12.33
CA ASP A 24 20.71 -7.92 -13.71
C ASP A 24 19.25 -8.03 -14.16
N THR A 25 18.34 -8.49 -13.29
CA THR A 25 16.89 -8.55 -13.56
C THR A 25 16.28 -7.15 -13.67
N PHE A 26 16.66 -6.22 -12.78
CA PHE A 26 16.21 -4.83 -12.83
C PHE A 26 16.57 -4.18 -14.18
N LYS A 27 17.78 -4.40 -14.67
CA LYS A 27 18.21 -3.96 -16.01
C LYS A 27 17.38 -4.60 -17.12
N ALA A 28 17.12 -5.90 -17.01
CA ALA A 28 16.38 -6.63 -18.03
C ALA A 28 14.93 -6.13 -18.17
N ASN A 29 14.30 -5.63 -17.10
CA ASN A 29 12.96 -5.07 -17.16
C ASN A 29 12.86 -3.86 -18.11
N PHE A 30 13.89 -3.03 -18.20
CA PHE A 30 13.91 -1.88 -19.13
C PHE A 30 14.06 -2.26 -20.60
N VAL A 31 14.62 -3.45 -20.87
CA VAL A 31 14.83 -3.92 -22.25
C VAL A 31 13.67 -4.78 -22.74
N GLY A 32 13.14 -5.65 -21.87
CA GLY A 32 12.22 -6.72 -22.28
C GLY A 32 10.74 -6.44 -22.04
N SER A 33 10.37 -5.63 -21.02
CA SER A 33 8.99 -5.47 -20.61
C SER A 33 8.44 -4.02 -20.75
N GLY A 34 9.25 -3.12 -21.31
CA GLY A 34 8.82 -1.75 -21.52
C GLY A 34 8.73 -0.92 -20.24
N GLU A 35 9.47 -1.30 -19.19
CA GLU A 35 9.66 -0.47 -18.01
C GLU A 35 10.25 0.89 -18.43
N ILE A 36 9.63 1.98 -17.96
CA ILE A 36 10.08 3.33 -18.30
C ILE A 36 11.00 3.86 -17.22
N GLY A 37 10.59 3.72 -15.97
CA GLY A 37 11.36 4.11 -14.80
C GLY A 37 10.86 3.38 -13.58
N ALA A 38 11.77 3.01 -12.70
CA ALA A 38 11.44 2.28 -11.47
C ALA A 38 12.52 2.46 -10.40
N ARG A 39 12.15 2.10 -9.16
CA ARG A 39 13.08 1.87 -8.06
C ARG A 39 12.77 0.55 -7.39
N VAL A 40 13.83 -0.17 -6.96
CA VAL A 40 13.75 -1.33 -6.10
C VAL A 40 14.67 -1.16 -4.90
N THR A 41 14.20 -1.52 -3.71
CA THR A 41 15.01 -1.52 -2.49
C THR A 41 14.79 -2.80 -1.71
N VAL A 42 15.88 -3.41 -1.25
CA VAL A 42 15.88 -4.56 -0.33
C VAL A 42 16.69 -4.17 0.90
N ILE A 43 16.10 -4.36 2.07
CA ILE A 43 16.77 -4.21 3.36
C ILE A 43 16.85 -5.59 4.00
N GLN A 44 18.04 -6.04 4.41
CA GLN A 44 18.24 -7.28 5.17
C GLN A 44 18.73 -6.94 6.56
N GLY A 45 17.96 -7.31 7.60
CA GLY A 45 18.23 -6.82 8.94
C GLY A 45 18.09 -5.29 9.02
N GLU A 46 19.18 -4.61 9.25
CA GLU A 46 19.24 -3.13 9.31
C GLU A 46 19.93 -2.51 8.08
N ASP A 47 20.51 -3.34 7.20
CA ASP A 47 21.35 -2.92 6.09
C ASP A 47 20.56 -2.86 4.77
N VAL A 48 20.76 -1.78 4.02
CA VAL A 48 20.24 -1.63 2.65
C VAL A 48 21.18 -2.38 1.72
N VAL A 49 20.80 -3.60 1.33
CA VAL A 49 21.60 -4.49 0.48
C VAL A 49 21.39 -4.27 -1.01
N VAL A 50 20.22 -3.74 -1.39
CA VAL A 50 19.92 -3.28 -2.75
C VAL A 50 19.16 -1.97 -2.66
N ASP A 51 19.58 -0.97 -3.41
CA ASP A 51 18.82 0.26 -3.66
C ASP A 51 19.18 0.76 -5.05
N LEU A 52 18.32 0.46 -6.00
CA LEU A 52 18.53 0.71 -7.43
C LEU A 52 17.37 1.53 -7.97
N TRP A 53 17.67 2.57 -8.70
CA TRP A 53 16.69 3.33 -9.47
C TRP A 53 17.22 3.63 -10.86
N GLY A 54 16.32 3.84 -11.81
CA GLY A 54 16.74 4.13 -13.16
C GLY A 54 15.59 4.37 -14.13
N GLY A 55 15.98 4.61 -15.37
CA GLY A 55 15.05 5.00 -16.43
C GLY A 55 14.60 6.44 -16.32
N TYR A 56 13.35 6.68 -16.68
CA TYR A 56 12.78 8.01 -16.88
C TYR A 56 11.43 8.12 -16.17
N THR A 57 10.98 9.36 -15.96
CA THR A 57 9.68 9.65 -15.33
C THR A 57 8.57 9.95 -16.35
N ASP A 58 8.90 9.91 -17.64
CA ASP A 58 7.98 10.20 -18.76
C ASP A 58 8.24 9.28 -19.96
N VAL A 59 7.23 9.14 -20.82
CA VAL A 59 7.27 8.27 -22.01
C VAL A 59 8.27 8.77 -23.04
N GLU A 60 8.44 10.09 -23.16
CA GLU A 60 9.34 10.75 -24.08
C GLU A 60 10.81 10.65 -23.65
N LYS A 61 11.06 10.14 -22.45
CA LYS A 61 12.40 9.97 -21.86
C LYS A 61 13.17 11.28 -21.72
N MET A 62 12.46 12.35 -21.35
CA MET A 62 13.04 13.69 -21.20
C MET A 62 13.61 13.90 -19.80
N TYR A 63 13.04 13.24 -18.77
CA TYR A 63 13.41 13.40 -17.37
C TYR A 63 13.85 12.09 -16.77
N GLU A 64 15.14 11.98 -16.39
CA GLU A 64 15.65 10.79 -15.70
C GLU A 64 15.01 10.62 -14.33
N TRP A 65 14.77 9.37 -13.92
CA TRP A 65 14.43 9.03 -12.54
C TRP A 65 15.59 9.39 -11.62
N ARG A 66 15.32 10.16 -10.57
CA ARG A 66 16.30 10.58 -9.57
C ARG A 66 16.10 9.86 -8.25
N GLU A 67 17.10 9.92 -7.36
CA GLU A 67 17.02 9.31 -6.02
C GLU A 67 15.83 9.83 -5.21
N GLU A 68 15.52 11.13 -5.34
CA GLU A 68 14.42 11.80 -4.65
C GLU A 68 13.07 11.70 -5.37
N THR A 69 13.01 11.04 -6.53
CA THR A 69 11.75 10.87 -7.28
C THR A 69 10.75 10.03 -6.46
N LEU A 70 9.53 10.53 -6.37
CA LEU A 70 8.41 9.90 -5.71
C LEU A 70 7.32 9.58 -6.73
N VAL A 71 6.51 8.56 -6.43
CA VAL A 71 5.32 8.18 -7.18
C VAL A 71 4.16 7.89 -6.22
N ASN A 72 2.93 7.99 -6.71
CA ASN A 72 1.79 7.51 -5.94
C ASN A 72 1.87 5.99 -5.79
N THR A 73 1.81 5.50 -4.57
CA THR A 73 1.99 4.07 -4.23
C THR A 73 0.70 3.28 -4.21
N MET A 74 -0.40 3.93 -4.60
CA MET A 74 -1.72 3.30 -4.64
C MET A 74 -2.04 2.60 -3.31
N SER A 75 -2.55 1.37 -3.36
CA SER A 75 -3.01 0.64 -2.19
C SER A 75 -1.90 0.16 -1.23
N VAL A 76 -0.61 0.35 -1.54
CA VAL A 76 0.46 0.16 -0.54
C VAL A 76 0.21 1.06 0.68
N SER A 77 -0.46 2.20 0.48
CA SER A 77 -0.91 3.12 1.54
C SER A 77 -1.77 2.43 2.61
N LYS A 78 -2.56 1.40 2.26
CA LYS A 78 -3.39 0.65 3.23
C LYS A 78 -2.53 -0.12 4.24
N GLY A 79 -1.41 -0.68 3.82
CA GLY A 79 -0.47 -1.33 4.73
C GLY A 79 0.10 -0.34 5.75
N VAL A 80 0.46 0.86 5.31
CA VAL A 80 0.96 1.92 6.20
C VAL A 80 -0.13 2.39 7.16
N MET A 81 -1.36 2.53 6.67
CA MET A 81 -2.54 2.83 7.50
C MET A 81 -2.79 1.73 8.55
N ALA A 82 -2.69 0.47 8.16
CA ALA A 82 -2.84 -0.65 9.09
C ALA A 82 -1.80 -0.60 10.20
N MET A 83 -0.54 -0.32 9.88
CA MET A 83 0.53 -0.14 10.87
C MET A 83 0.18 0.95 11.89
N ALA A 84 -0.47 2.04 11.48
CA ALA A 84 -0.92 3.09 12.41
C ALA A 84 -1.99 2.55 13.40
N ALA A 85 -2.96 1.78 12.94
CA ALA A 85 -3.95 1.16 13.82
C ALA A 85 -3.30 0.12 14.77
N HIS A 86 -2.39 -0.69 14.27
CA HIS A 86 -1.65 -1.65 15.08
C HIS A 86 -0.74 -0.98 16.13
N LEU A 87 -0.18 0.19 15.82
CA LEU A 87 0.61 0.95 16.79
C LEU A 87 -0.26 1.45 17.96
N LEU A 88 -1.50 1.84 17.69
CA LEU A 88 -2.46 2.17 18.75
C LEU A 88 -2.82 0.93 19.59
N ALA A 89 -2.93 -0.24 18.95
CA ALA A 89 -3.18 -1.49 19.67
C ALA A 89 -1.98 -1.91 20.53
N ASP A 90 -0.77 -1.78 20.02
CA ASP A 90 0.48 -2.06 20.77
C ASP A 90 0.62 -1.18 22.01
N ARG A 91 0.08 0.03 21.96
CA ARG A 91 0.02 0.98 23.07
C ARG A 91 -1.15 0.76 24.03
N GLY A 92 -1.98 -0.26 23.78
CA GLY A 92 -3.17 -0.57 24.59
C GLY A 92 -4.33 0.43 24.43
N LEU A 93 -4.29 1.30 23.40
CA LEU A 93 -5.31 2.31 23.11
C LEU A 93 -6.43 1.77 22.20
N LEU A 94 -6.15 0.71 21.44
CA LEU A 94 -7.07 0.03 20.54
C LEU A 94 -7.13 -1.45 20.89
N ASP A 95 -8.34 -1.99 21.01
CA ASP A 95 -8.60 -3.43 21.21
C ASP A 95 -9.31 -3.97 19.97
N TYR A 96 -8.75 -4.99 19.33
CA TYR A 96 -9.27 -5.58 18.11
C TYR A 96 -10.65 -6.18 18.25
N GLU A 97 -10.99 -6.71 19.45
CA GLU A 97 -12.29 -7.33 19.73
C GLU A 97 -13.35 -6.31 20.14
N SER A 98 -12.95 -5.11 20.49
CA SER A 98 -13.89 -4.05 20.81
C SER A 98 -14.68 -3.60 19.59
N PRO A 99 -15.97 -3.28 19.76
CA PRO A 99 -16.73 -2.61 18.70
C PRO A 99 -16.10 -1.28 18.29
N VAL A 100 -16.08 -0.98 17.00
CA VAL A 100 -15.65 0.33 16.46
C VAL A 100 -16.40 1.46 17.12
N ALA A 101 -17.70 1.25 17.41
CA ALA A 101 -18.56 2.22 18.10
C ALA A 101 -18.09 2.63 19.49
N LYS A 102 -17.23 1.86 20.15
CA LYS A 102 -16.59 2.21 21.42
C LYS A 102 -15.71 3.46 21.27
N TYR A 103 -15.02 3.58 20.15
CA TYR A 103 -14.09 4.67 19.83
C TYR A 103 -14.73 5.76 18.98
N TRP A 104 -15.68 5.35 18.14
CA TRP A 104 -16.44 6.22 17.24
C TRP A 104 -17.94 5.96 17.37
N PRO A 105 -18.62 6.61 18.36
CA PRO A 105 -20.02 6.31 18.69
C PRO A 105 -20.98 6.46 17.50
N GLU A 106 -20.75 7.45 16.61
CA GLU A 106 -21.60 7.72 15.45
C GLU A 106 -21.55 6.57 14.42
N PHE A 107 -20.48 5.77 14.41
CA PHE A 107 -20.39 4.58 13.58
C PHE A 107 -21.42 3.51 13.98
N GLY A 108 -21.80 3.44 15.26
CA GLY A 108 -22.65 2.38 15.82
C GLY A 108 -24.11 2.39 15.35
N GLN A 109 -24.54 3.42 14.62
CA GLN A 109 -25.90 3.51 14.11
C GLN A 109 -26.19 2.53 12.96
N ALA A 110 -27.44 2.42 12.57
CA ALA A 110 -27.93 1.59 11.44
C ALA A 110 -27.45 0.11 11.50
N GLY A 111 -27.44 -0.48 12.71
CA GLY A 111 -27.11 -1.89 12.91
C GLY A 111 -25.61 -2.21 13.09
N LYS A 112 -24.72 -1.22 13.05
CA LYS A 112 -23.26 -1.41 13.09
C LYS A 112 -22.65 -1.47 14.49
N GLY A 113 -23.44 -1.37 15.55
CA GLY A 113 -22.96 -1.27 16.94
C GLY A 113 -22.07 -2.44 17.42
N LYS A 114 -22.08 -3.57 16.73
CA LYS A 114 -21.30 -4.77 17.08
C LYS A 114 -20.11 -5.03 16.15
N ILE A 115 -19.93 -4.25 15.08
CA ILE A 115 -18.81 -4.43 14.17
C ILE A 115 -17.51 -4.17 14.94
N THR A 116 -16.64 -5.18 14.99
CA THR A 116 -15.37 -5.10 15.72
C THR A 116 -14.29 -4.40 14.89
N VAL A 117 -13.25 -3.90 15.56
CA VAL A 117 -12.06 -3.37 14.91
C VAL A 117 -11.39 -4.45 14.03
N ARG A 118 -11.35 -5.71 14.49
CA ARG A 118 -10.87 -6.84 13.70
C ARG A 118 -11.61 -6.97 12.38
N GLN A 119 -12.94 -6.96 12.40
CA GLN A 119 -13.76 -7.03 11.18
C GLN A 119 -13.53 -5.83 10.25
N LEU A 120 -13.33 -4.64 10.82
CA LEU A 120 -13.03 -3.46 10.02
C LEU A 120 -11.68 -3.58 9.31
N LEU A 121 -10.61 -3.91 10.06
CA LEU A 121 -9.25 -4.02 9.51
C LEU A 121 -9.12 -5.17 8.51
N SER A 122 -9.88 -6.25 8.67
CA SER A 122 -9.86 -7.41 7.77
C SER A 122 -10.86 -7.35 6.61
N HIS A 123 -11.42 -6.17 6.32
CA HIS A 123 -12.36 -5.96 5.22
C HIS A 123 -13.69 -6.75 5.34
N GLN A 124 -14.13 -7.04 6.56
CA GLN A 124 -15.36 -7.77 6.87
C GLN A 124 -16.46 -6.88 7.47
N ALA A 125 -16.25 -5.56 7.52
CA ALA A 125 -17.21 -4.60 8.10
C ALA A 125 -18.42 -4.33 7.20
N SER A 126 -18.45 -4.83 5.95
CA SER A 126 -19.54 -4.63 4.99
C SER A 126 -19.86 -3.16 4.70
N LEU A 127 -18.82 -2.33 4.60
CA LEU A 127 -18.90 -0.90 4.29
C LEU A 127 -18.02 -0.54 3.08
N VAL A 128 -18.22 -1.26 1.98
CA VAL A 128 -17.39 -1.13 0.77
C VAL A 128 -17.65 0.19 0.07
N TYR A 129 -18.90 0.67 0.13
CA TYR A 129 -19.36 1.93 -0.47
C TYR A 129 -20.48 2.56 0.37
N ALA A 130 -20.69 3.86 0.20
CA ALA A 130 -21.89 4.54 0.66
C ALA A 130 -22.95 4.52 -0.46
N ASP A 131 -24.20 4.15 -0.14
CA ASP A 131 -25.29 4.06 -1.13
C ASP A 131 -25.68 5.42 -1.70
N ASP A 132 -25.45 6.50 -0.94
CA ASP A 132 -25.69 7.90 -1.32
C ASP A 132 -24.41 8.64 -1.78
N ALA A 133 -23.37 7.87 -2.18
CA ALA A 133 -22.12 8.46 -2.67
C ALA A 133 -22.36 9.24 -3.98
N GLU A 134 -21.76 10.42 -4.04
CA GLU A 134 -21.79 11.30 -5.21
C GLU A 134 -20.37 11.54 -5.73
N PRO A 135 -20.19 11.80 -7.04
CA PRO A 135 -18.89 12.17 -7.59
C PRO A 135 -18.27 13.36 -6.84
N GLY A 136 -17.02 13.20 -6.41
CA GLY A 136 -16.30 14.22 -5.63
C GLY A 136 -16.40 14.07 -4.11
N ASP A 137 -17.26 13.22 -3.57
CA ASP A 137 -17.31 12.95 -2.12
C ASP A 137 -15.96 12.48 -1.56
N TYR A 138 -15.17 11.78 -2.37
CA TYR A 138 -13.82 11.34 -2.01
C TYR A 138 -12.89 12.49 -1.58
N LEU A 139 -13.13 13.70 -2.07
CA LEU A 139 -12.31 14.88 -1.76
C LEU A 139 -12.61 15.49 -0.39
N ASP A 140 -13.76 15.18 0.20
CA ASP A 140 -14.14 15.63 1.53
C ASP A 140 -14.13 14.45 2.52
N PHE A 141 -13.00 14.32 3.24
CA PHE A 141 -12.75 13.21 4.13
C PHE A 141 -13.84 13.04 5.20
N ASP A 142 -14.22 14.12 5.87
CA ASP A 142 -15.18 14.07 6.99
C ASP A 142 -16.61 13.82 6.49
N ARG A 143 -16.98 14.40 5.36
CA ARG A 143 -18.30 14.18 4.73
C ARG A 143 -18.47 12.71 4.32
N TYR A 144 -17.50 12.12 3.63
CA TYR A 144 -17.62 10.73 3.17
C TYR A 144 -17.54 9.74 4.33
N ALA A 145 -16.70 9.99 5.35
CA ALA A 145 -16.67 9.19 6.57
C ALA A 145 -18.03 9.25 7.31
N ALA A 146 -18.69 10.41 7.34
CA ALA A 146 -20.02 10.55 7.93
C ALA A 146 -21.09 9.77 7.16
N LYS A 147 -21.07 9.76 5.81
CA LYS A 147 -21.96 8.93 4.99
C LYS A 147 -21.78 7.44 5.30
N LEU A 148 -20.54 6.93 5.35
CA LEU A 148 -20.24 5.55 5.73
C LEU A 148 -20.69 5.21 7.16
N ALA A 149 -20.57 6.15 8.09
CA ALA A 149 -21.04 5.98 9.47
C ALA A 149 -22.57 5.97 9.58
N ALA A 150 -23.28 6.69 8.72
CA ALA A 150 -24.73 6.83 8.79
C ALA A 150 -25.47 5.62 8.22
N GLN A 151 -24.97 5.00 7.16
CA GLN A 151 -25.67 3.94 6.44
C GLN A 151 -25.69 2.58 7.16
N SER A 152 -26.57 1.70 6.71
CA SER A 152 -26.55 0.27 7.07
C SER A 152 -25.38 -0.44 6.39
N PRO A 153 -24.87 -1.56 6.94
CA PRO A 153 -23.92 -2.40 6.23
C PRO A 153 -24.47 -2.86 4.87
N ASN A 154 -23.61 -3.01 3.86
CA ASN A 154 -24.00 -3.48 2.53
C ASN A 154 -24.51 -4.95 2.56
N TRP A 155 -24.09 -5.73 3.56
CA TRP A 155 -24.58 -7.08 3.93
C TRP A 155 -24.26 -7.34 5.40
N GLU A 156 -24.62 -8.52 5.92
CA GLU A 156 -24.34 -8.89 7.33
C GLU A 156 -22.83 -8.92 7.60
N PRO A 157 -22.31 -8.07 8.51
CA PRO A 157 -20.88 -8.01 8.83
C PRO A 157 -20.31 -9.34 9.32
N GLY A 158 -19.10 -9.69 8.87
CA GLY A 158 -18.42 -10.92 9.24
C GLY A 158 -18.87 -12.17 8.46
N THR A 159 -19.91 -12.08 7.60
CA THR A 159 -20.37 -13.23 6.79
C THR A 159 -19.69 -13.31 5.43
N ASN A 160 -19.04 -12.23 5.00
CA ASN A 160 -18.36 -12.14 3.72
C ASN A 160 -17.24 -11.09 3.81
N GLN A 161 -16.25 -11.24 2.95
CA GLN A 161 -15.16 -10.28 2.78
C GLN A 161 -15.30 -9.60 1.41
N ALA A 162 -15.09 -8.29 1.39
CA ALA A 162 -14.88 -7.53 0.17
C ALA A 162 -13.86 -6.43 0.43
N TYR A 163 -12.89 -6.33 -0.43
CA TYR A 163 -11.85 -5.32 -0.32
C TYR A 163 -12.44 -3.91 -0.30
N HIS A 164 -12.39 -3.25 0.84
CA HIS A 164 -12.91 -1.88 1.04
C HIS A 164 -11.99 -0.88 0.32
N SER A 165 -11.95 -0.98 -1.01
CA SER A 165 -10.95 -0.34 -1.86
C SER A 165 -10.80 1.16 -1.59
N MET A 166 -11.92 1.89 -1.57
CA MET A 166 -11.94 3.35 -1.36
C MET A 166 -12.34 3.73 0.06
N SER A 167 -13.25 3.00 0.69
CA SER A 167 -13.86 3.38 1.97
C SER A 167 -12.94 3.17 3.18
N ILE A 168 -12.02 2.18 3.15
CA ILE A 168 -11.22 1.80 4.32
C ILE A 168 -10.40 2.96 4.89
N GLY A 169 -9.87 3.83 4.04
CA GLY A 169 -9.08 4.97 4.48
C GLY A 169 -9.87 5.97 5.32
N PHE A 170 -11.13 6.19 4.96
CA PHE A 170 -12.04 7.06 5.73
C PHE A 170 -12.40 6.42 7.06
N LEU A 171 -12.68 5.12 7.05
CA LEU A 171 -13.10 4.36 8.23
C LEU A 171 -11.94 4.26 9.25
N VAL A 172 -10.79 3.75 8.84
CA VAL A 172 -9.64 3.59 9.73
C VAL A 172 -9.00 4.93 10.07
N GLY A 173 -8.94 5.87 9.10
CA GLY A 173 -8.42 7.20 9.36
C GLY A 173 -9.25 7.97 10.41
N THR A 174 -10.59 7.83 10.38
CA THR A 174 -11.46 8.39 11.41
C THR A 174 -11.26 7.66 12.75
N LEU A 175 -11.14 6.33 12.75
CA LEU A 175 -10.88 5.56 13.96
C LEU A 175 -9.58 6.02 14.65
N VAL A 176 -8.48 6.17 13.91
CA VAL A 176 -7.22 6.69 14.44
C VAL A 176 -7.40 8.09 15.02
N TYR A 177 -8.07 8.99 14.31
CA TYR A 177 -8.36 10.35 14.78
C TYR A 177 -9.18 10.37 16.07
N ARG A 178 -10.18 9.50 16.21
CA ARG A 178 -11.02 9.42 17.41
C ARG A 178 -10.27 8.89 18.63
N ILE A 179 -9.25 8.08 18.44
CA ILE A 179 -8.45 7.49 19.53
C ILE A 179 -7.32 8.42 19.94
N ASP A 180 -6.57 8.96 18.96
CA ASP A 180 -5.33 9.72 19.21
C ASP A 180 -5.54 11.25 19.21
N GLY A 181 -6.51 11.74 18.44
CA GLY A 181 -6.77 13.18 18.26
C GLY A 181 -6.01 13.82 17.11
N ARG A 182 -4.96 13.21 16.58
CA ARG A 182 -4.26 13.66 15.36
C ARG A 182 -4.92 13.07 14.12
N ARG A 183 -4.96 13.83 13.02
CA ARG A 183 -5.32 13.26 11.72
C ARG A 183 -4.34 12.15 11.36
N ILE A 184 -4.80 11.12 10.66
CA ILE A 184 -3.97 9.95 10.34
C ILE A 184 -2.71 10.30 9.55
N GLN A 185 -2.74 11.35 8.73
CA GLN A 185 -1.57 11.86 8.01
C GLN A 185 -0.47 12.32 8.98
N GLN A 186 -0.85 13.08 9.98
CA GLN A 186 0.07 13.55 11.02
C GLN A 186 0.56 12.39 11.89
N PHE A 187 -0.35 11.50 12.30
CA PHE A 187 0.01 10.33 13.10
C PHE A 187 1.04 9.45 12.39
N ILE A 188 0.79 9.07 11.12
CA ILE A 188 1.72 8.27 10.32
C ILE A 188 3.07 8.98 10.17
N LYS A 189 3.05 10.29 9.88
CA LYS A 189 4.27 11.07 9.73
C LYS A 189 5.14 11.02 10.99
N GLU A 190 4.57 11.34 12.14
CA GLU A 190 5.31 11.48 13.40
C GLU A 190 5.72 10.13 14.02
N GLU A 191 4.87 9.10 13.88
CA GLU A 191 5.04 7.82 14.58
C GLU A 191 5.75 6.74 13.74
N LEU A 192 5.70 6.85 12.42
CA LEU A 192 6.27 5.86 11.51
C LEU A 192 7.29 6.48 10.55
N VAL A 193 6.91 7.50 9.79
CA VAL A 193 7.73 8.03 8.69
C VAL A 193 9.03 8.67 9.21
N GLU A 194 8.92 9.64 10.11
CA GLU A 194 10.08 10.35 10.66
C GLU A 194 11.03 9.42 11.44
N PRO A 195 10.54 8.56 12.37
CA PRO A 195 11.43 7.68 13.12
C PRO A 195 12.12 6.62 12.25
N LEU A 196 11.45 6.13 11.18
CA LEU A 196 12.02 5.15 10.23
C LEU A 196 12.94 5.82 9.20
N GLY A 197 12.93 7.15 9.10
CA GLY A 197 13.61 7.88 8.04
C GLY A 197 13.10 7.48 6.65
N ALA A 198 11.80 7.19 6.54
CA ALA A 198 11.16 6.79 5.30
C ALA A 198 10.77 8.03 4.49
N ASP A 199 10.97 7.98 3.17
CA ASP A 199 10.47 9.02 2.28
C ASP A 199 9.05 8.64 1.81
N TYR A 200 8.08 8.92 2.68
CA TYR A 200 6.66 8.65 2.46
C TYR A 200 5.84 9.86 2.86
N ILE A 201 4.93 10.27 2.00
CA ILE A 201 4.09 11.45 2.21
C ILE A 201 2.62 11.04 2.05
N LEU A 202 1.80 11.41 3.02
CA LEU A 202 0.35 11.27 2.97
C LEU A 202 -0.27 12.67 3.09
N GLY A 203 -0.76 13.22 1.98
CA GLY A 203 -1.21 14.61 1.89
C GLY A 203 -0.10 15.56 1.45
N CYS A 204 0.22 15.51 0.16
CA CYS A 204 1.28 16.32 -0.44
C CYS A 204 1.01 17.82 -0.36
N THR A 205 2.05 18.59 -0.04
CA THR A 205 2.10 20.05 -0.23
C THR A 205 2.53 20.40 -1.65
N ASP A 206 2.44 21.67 -2.04
CA ASP A 206 2.94 22.13 -3.36
C ASP A 206 4.45 21.92 -3.52
N GLU A 207 5.22 21.95 -2.43
CA GLU A 207 6.66 21.66 -2.45
C GLU A 207 6.91 20.16 -2.72
N ASP A 208 6.16 19.28 -2.06
CA ASP A 208 6.29 17.84 -2.26
C ASP A 208 6.00 17.43 -3.71
N LEU A 209 5.03 18.09 -4.35
CA LEU A 209 4.64 17.81 -5.72
C LEU A 209 5.78 17.98 -6.75
N LYS A 210 6.79 18.77 -6.45
CA LYS A 210 7.97 18.96 -7.33
C LYS A 210 8.80 17.68 -7.49
N ARG A 211 8.63 16.71 -6.60
CA ARG A 211 9.34 15.43 -6.59
C ARG A 211 8.48 14.28 -7.10
N VAL A 212 7.17 14.52 -7.29
CA VAL A 212 6.22 13.45 -7.64
C VAL A 212 6.11 13.32 -9.15
N SER A 213 6.42 12.13 -9.65
CA SER A 213 6.14 11.76 -11.04
C SER A 213 4.73 11.17 -11.15
N PRO A 214 3.93 11.62 -12.12
CA PRO A 214 2.65 11.01 -12.40
C PRO A 214 2.79 9.54 -12.83
N THR A 215 1.90 8.69 -12.34
CA THR A 215 1.82 7.30 -12.80
C THR A 215 1.32 7.24 -14.24
N ILE A 216 2.03 6.53 -15.11
CA ILE A 216 1.66 6.32 -16.50
C ILE A 216 0.77 5.10 -16.60
N PHE A 217 -0.46 5.30 -17.08
CA PHE A 217 -1.39 4.18 -17.31
C PHE A 217 -0.87 3.26 -18.41
N ASN A 218 -0.98 1.96 -18.16
CA ASN A 218 -0.66 0.94 -19.14
C ASN A 218 -1.94 0.19 -19.55
N PRO A 219 -2.38 0.31 -20.82
CA PRO A 219 -3.57 -0.40 -21.28
C PRO A 219 -3.43 -1.94 -21.27
N GLU A 220 -2.20 -2.46 -21.16
CA GLU A 220 -1.93 -3.88 -21.03
C GLU A 220 -2.00 -4.37 -19.58
N ASN A 221 -2.18 -3.47 -18.60
CA ASN A 221 -2.38 -3.84 -17.21
C ASN A 221 -3.78 -4.43 -17.03
N LYS A 222 -3.85 -5.74 -16.83
CA LYS A 222 -5.13 -6.47 -16.76
C LYS A 222 -5.95 -6.15 -15.51
N LEU A 223 -5.32 -5.71 -14.43
CA LEU A 223 -6.04 -5.29 -13.23
C LEU A 223 -6.90 -4.05 -13.50
N MET A 224 -6.40 -3.13 -14.32
CA MET A 224 -7.11 -1.89 -14.66
C MET A 224 -8.08 -2.05 -15.85
N THR A 225 -7.81 -2.98 -16.76
CA THR A 225 -8.59 -3.14 -18.00
C THR A 225 -9.49 -4.36 -18.00
N GLY A 226 -9.18 -5.39 -17.19
CA GLY A 226 -9.93 -6.65 -17.08
C GLY A 226 -10.77 -6.77 -15.82
N GLY A 227 -10.78 -5.72 -14.96
CA GLY A 227 -11.51 -5.73 -13.69
C GLY A 227 -13.00 -5.95 -13.88
N LEU A 228 -13.58 -6.70 -12.94
CA LEU A 228 -15.02 -7.01 -12.93
C LEU A 228 -15.81 -5.70 -12.78
N ILE A 229 -16.45 -5.26 -13.85
CA ILE A 229 -17.43 -4.16 -13.78
C ILE A 229 -18.75 -4.78 -13.33
N ASN A 230 -19.09 -4.61 -12.06
CA ASN A 230 -20.35 -5.01 -11.47
C ASN A 230 -20.94 -3.85 -10.65
N GLU A 231 -22.16 -4.04 -10.14
CA GLU A 231 -22.83 -3.00 -9.36
C GLU A 231 -22.01 -2.55 -8.13
N LYS A 232 -21.34 -3.49 -7.45
CA LYS A 232 -20.51 -3.16 -6.26
C LYS A 232 -19.29 -2.32 -6.63
N THR A 233 -18.60 -2.66 -7.73
CA THR A 233 -17.44 -1.88 -8.19
C THR A 233 -17.85 -0.48 -8.65
N ILE A 234 -18.97 -0.34 -9.37
CA ILE A 234 -19.52 0.96 -9.77
C ILE A 234 -19.78 1.81 -8.53
N LYS A 235 -20.49 1.29 -7.53
CA LYS A 235 -20.77 1.99 -6.27
C LYS A 235 -19.49 2.30 -5.46
N CYS A 236 -18.53 1.39 -5.44
CA CYS A 236 -17.26 1.58 -4.73
C CYS A 236 -16.45 2.78 -5.28
N PHE A 237 -16.50 3.00 -6.58
CA PHE A 237 -15.80 4.10 -7.25
C PHE A 237 -16.67 5.35 -7.48
N ALA A 238 -17.97 5.31 -7.15
CA ALA A 238 -18.88 6.44 -7.30
C ALA A 238 -18.44 7.75 -6.60
N PRO A 239 -17.78 7.73 -5.42
CA PRO A 239 -17.34 8.96 -4.76
C PRO A 239 -16.17 9.66 -5.45
N LEU A 240 -15.49 9.02 -6.40
CA LEU A 240 -14.37 9.64 -7.11
C LEU A 240 -14.83 10.75 -8.04
N PRO A 241 -14.00 11.77 -8.29
CA PRO A 241 -14.23 12.73 -9.37
C PRO A 241 -14.34 12.02 -10.73
N GLU A 242 -15.09 12.62 -11.66
CA GLU A 242 -15.25 12.14 -13.06
C GLU A 242 -14.00 12.41 -13.91
N ASP A 243 -12.84 12.02 -13.42
CA ASP A 243 -11.56 12.13 -14.10
C ASP A 243 -10.88 10.74 -14.15
N PRO A 244 -10.74 10.14 -15.33
CA PRO A 244 -10.12 8.83 -15.47
C PRO A 244 -8.65 8.80 -15.04
N LEU A 245 -7.99 9.96 -14.99
CA LEU A 245 -6.60 10.10 -14.53
C LEU A 245 -6.49 10.54 -13.09
N PHE A 246 -7.59 10.60 -12.33
CA PHE A 246 -7.65 11.13 -10.96
C PHE A 246 -6.50 10.65 -10.08
N PHE A 247 -6.19 9.36 -10.07
CA PHE A 247 -5.12 8.79 -9.24
C PHE A 247 -3.71 9.27 -9.63
N ALA A 248 -3.51 9.79 -10.84
CA ALA A 248 -2.26 10.36 -11.31
C ALA A 248 -2.20 11.89 -11.18
N THR A 249 -3.09 12.50 -10.39
CA THR A 249 -3.20 13.95 -10.27
C THR A 249 -2.77 14.50 -8.91
N PRO A 250 -2.26 15.74 -8.86
CA PRO A 250 -1.99 16.43 -7.61
C PRO A 250 -3.22 16.54 -6.68
N ILE A 251 -4.44 16.61 -7.24
CA ILE A 251 -5.68 16.66 -6.46
C ILE A 251 -5.79 15.42 -5.59
N HIS A 252 -5.58 14.23 -6.16
CA HIS A 252 -5.59 12.97 -5.41
C HIS A 252 -4.53 12.95 -4.31
N TRP A 253 -3.27 13.27 -4.65
CA TRP A 253 -2.15 13.16 -3.71
C TRP A 253 -2.27 14.13 -2.53
N LYS A 254 -2.92 15.29 -2.74
CA LYS A 254 -3.21 16.27 -1.68
C LYS A 254 -4.31 15.82 -0.73
N THR A 255 -5.22 14.90 -1.14
CA THR A 255 -6.27 14.41 -0.23
C THR A 255 -5.71 13.75 1.00
N GLY A 256 -4.53 13.12 0.90
CA GLY A 256 -3.95 12.33 1.97
C GLY A 256 -4.83 11.17 2.43
N ASN A 257 -5.68 10.63 1.55
CA ASN A 257 -6.51 9.49 1.88
C ASN A 257 -5.65 8.21 1.97
N PRO A 258 -5.60 7.53 3.11
CA PRO A 258 -4.74 6.38 3.32
C PRO A 258 -5.19 5.12 2.57
N SER A 259 -6.32 5.17 1.83
CA SER A 259 -6.66 4.06 0.90
C SER A 259 -5.72 3.98 -0.29
N SER A 260 -5.22 5.16 -0.82
CA SER A 260 -4.52 5.18 -2.11
C SER A 260 -3.66 6.42 -2.38
N ALA A 261 -3.69 7.44 -1.52
CA ALA A 261 -3.03 8.72 -1.80
C ALA A 261 -1.61 8.86 -1.21
N GLY A 262 -1.03 7.77 -0.70
CA GLY A 262 0.36 7.77 -0.25
C GLY A 262 1.33 7.93 -1.43
N VAL A 263 2.32 8.77 -1.25
CA VAL A 263 3.38 9.05 -2.24
C VAL A 263 4.71 8.68 -1.64
N SER A 264 5.50 7.86 -2.34
CA SER A 264 6.78 7.35 -1.84
C SER A 264 7.67 6.87 -2.99
N ASN A 265 8.80 6.30 -2.63
CA ASN A 265 9.65 5.49 -3.47
C ASN A 265 9.93 4.13 -2.80
N ALA A 266 10.60 3.22 -3.50
CA ALA A 266 10.87 1.88 -3.00
C ALA A 266 11.66 1.88 -1.68
N ASN A 267 12.59 2.82 -1.46
CA ASN A 267 13.36 2.92 -0.22
C ASN A 267 12.45 3.33 0.95
N GLY A 268 11.57 4.30 0.75
CA GLY A 268 10.59 4.69 1.76
C GLY A 268 9.65 3.53 2.14
N ILE A 269 9.16 2.78 1.15
CA ILE A 269 8.33 1.60 1.38
C ILE A 269 9.11 0.52 2.13
N ALA A 270 10.32 0.15 1.68
CA ALA A 270 11.11 -0.89 2.34
C ALA A 270 11.40 -0.54 3.81
N ARG A 271 11.69 0.73 4.12
CA ARG A 271 11.89 1.19 5.50
C ARG A 271 10.64 1.06 6.37
N LEU A 272 9.45 1.36 5.82
CA LEU A 272 8.19 1.20 6.54
C LEU A 272 7.91 -0.27 6.89
N PHE A 273 8.26 -1.21 6.00
CA PHE A 273 8.08 -2.64 6.24
C PHE A 273 9.23 -3.29 7.04
N ALA A 274 10.36 -2.62 7.24
CA ALA A 274 11.52 -3.18 7.93
C ALA A 274 11.25 -3.63 9.38
N PRO A 275 10.46 -2.91 10.21
CA PRO A 275 10.10 -3.40 11.53
C PRO A 275 9.35 -4.74 11.50
N LEU A 276 8.49 -4.98 10.50
CA LEU A 276 7.73 -6.22 10.38
C LEU A 276 8.66 -7.41 10.07
N ALA A 277 9.68 -7.20 9.28
CA ALA A 277 10.71 -8.19 8.95
C ALA A 277 11.61 -8.52 10.15
N ASN A 278 11.75 -7.59 11.09
CA ASN A 278 12.73 -7.66 12.18
C ASN A 278 12.07 -7.77 13.58
N GLY A 279 10.93 -8.47 13.67
CA GLY A 279 10.25 -8.75 14.93
C GLY A 279 9.81 -7.49 15.69
N GLY A 280 9.36 -6.48 14.95
CA GLY A 280 8.84 -5.22 15.48
C GLY A 280 9.91 -4.15 15.77
N LYS A 281 11.17 -4.38 15.37
CA LYS A 281 12.29 -3.46 15.65
C LYS A 281 13.00 -3.05 14.37
N PHE A 282 13.53 -1.85 14.35
CA PHE A 282 14.42 -1.39 13.29
C PHE A 282 15.35 -0.27 13.82
N ARG A 283 16.65 -0.37 13.54
CA ARG A 283 17.70 0.60 13.97
C ARG A 283 17.65 0.94 15.46
N GLY A 284 17.50 -0.10 16.27
CA GLY A 284 17.48 0.03 17.73
C GLY A 284 16.17 0.56 18.32
N ILE A 285 15.19 0.94 17.48
CA ILE A 285 13.87 1.41 17.92
C ILE A 285 12.87 0.25 17.85
N LYS A 286 12.09 0.06 18.92
CA LYS A 286 10.96 -0.86 18.97
C LYS A 286 9.70 -0.12 18.53
N TYR A 287 9.07 -0.58 17.45
CA TYR A 287 7.80 -0.07 16.93
C TYR A 287 6.63 -0.94 17.38
N PHE A 288 6.81 -2.25 17.35
CA PHE A 288 5.76 -3.21 17.67
C PHE A 288 6.28 -4.29 18.63
N SER A 289 5.40 -4.82 19.45
CA SER A 289 5.65 -6.04 20.24
C SER A 289 5.57 -7.28 19.34
N SER A 290 6.09 -8.40 19.83
CA SER A 290 5.95 -9.72 19.18
C SER A 290 4.48 -10.12 19.04
N GLU A 291 3.67 -9.78 20.02
CA GLU A 291 2.22 -10.03 20.04
C GLU A 291 1.52 -9.25 18.94
N THR A 292 1.88 -7.98 18.76
CA THR A 292 1.32 -7.13 17.68
C THR A 292 1.75 -7.64 16.30
N ILE A 293 3.02 -8.03 16.12
CA ILE A 293 3.50 -8.64 14.86
C ILE A 293 2.74 -9.94 14.57
N ALA A 294 2.52 -10.80 15.56
CA ALA A 294 1.73 -12.03 15.39
C ALA A 294 0.29 -11.70 14.95
N ALA A 295 -0.36 -10.73 15.59
CA ALA A 295 -1.70 -10.29 15.22
C ALA A 295 -1.77 -9.69 13.80
N MET A 296 -0.74 -8.93 13.37
CA MET A 296 -0.61 -8.41 12.01
C MET A 296 -0.49 -9.51 10.95
N SER A 297 0.08 -10.66 11.31
CA SER A 297 0.37 -11.77 10.42
C SER A 297 -0.71 -12.85 10.43
N GLU A 298 -1.66 -12.80 11.37
CA GLU A 298 -2.73 -13.77 11.50
C GLU A 298 -3.72 -13.66 10.35
N GLU A 299 -3.91 -14.76 9.61
CA GLU A 299 -4.90 -14.84 8.55
C GLU A 299 -6.31 -14.66 9.11
N GLN A 300 -7.05 -13.70 8.55
CA GLN A 300 -8.43 -13.40 8.94
C GLN A 300 -9.45 -13.92 7.93
N TRP A 301 -9.06 -14.00 6.65
CA TRP A 301 -9.92 -14.46 5.56
C TRP A 301 -9.10 -14.93 4.37
N HIS A 302 -9.55 -16.03 3.76
CA HIS A 302 -8.98 -16.56 2.53
C HIS A 302 -10.11 -17.07 1.63
N ALA A 303 -10.46 -16.33 0.62
CA ALA A 303 -11.44 -16.68 -0.41
C ALA A 303 -11.40 -15.69 -1.57
N GLU A 304 -12.27 -15.90 -2.55
CA GLU A 304 -12.57 -14.95 -3.60
C GLU A 304 -13.16 -13.66 -3.01
N ASP A 305 -12.60 -12.52 -3.38
CA ASP A 305 -13.07 -11.19 -2.98
C ASP A 305 -14.38 -10.85 -3.66
N SER A 306 -15.39 -10.49 -2.89
CA SER A 306 -16.72 -10.25 -3.44
C SER A 306 -16.88 -8.91 -4.18
N LEU A 307 -15.85 -8.04 -4.18
CA LEU A 307 -15.82 -6.82 -4.97
C LEU A 307 -15.17 -7.04 -6.34
N PHE A 308 -13.99 -7.65 -6.38
CA PHE A 308 -13.19 -7.79 -7.60
C PHE A 308 -13.18 -9.20 -8.19
N GLY A 309 -13.63 -10.21 -7.45
CA GLY A 309 -13.67 -11.60 -7.92
C GLY A 309 -12.29 -12.29 -7.97
N ASN A 310 -11.25 -11.64 -7.46
CA ASN A 310 -9.92 -12.26 -7.35
C ASN A 310 -9.77 -12.94 -5.99
N GLU A 311 -8.91 -13.95 -5.92
CA GLU A 311 -8.53 -14.53 -4.64
C GLU A 311 -7.83 -13.48 -3.76
N PHE A 312 -8.25 -13.38 -2.50
CA PHE A 312 -7.59 -12.56 -1.49
C PHE A 312 -7.32 -13.38 -0.24
N ARG A 313 -6.14 -13.18 0.31
CA ARG A 313 -5.74 -13.73 1.60
C ARG A 313 -5.32 -12.56 2.49
N VAL A 314 -6.17 -12.24 3.47
CA VAL A 314 -6.04 -10.99 4.23
C VAL A 314 -5.79 -11.23 5.70
N THR A 315 -5.02 -10.35 6.30
CA THR A 315 -4.86 -10.19 7.75
C THR A 315 -5.66 -8.98 8.23
N MET A 316 -5.36 -8.45 9.40
CA MET A 316 -5.90 -7.16 9.85
C MET A 316 -5.18 -5.99 9.16
N GLY A 317 -5.52 -5.77 7.88
CA GLY A 317 -5.08 -4.62 7.07
C GLY A 317 -3.84 -4.84 6.21
N LEU A 318 -3.24 -6.05 6.26
CA LEU A 318 -2.19 -6.47 5.33
C LEU A 318 -2.70 -7.66 4.50
N LEU A 319 -1.92 -8.01 3.48
CA LEU A 319 -2.16 -9.16 2.61
C LEU A 319 -1.10 -10.23 2.90
N LEU A 320 -1.49 -11.49 2.76
CA LEU A 320 -0.59 -12.64 2.74
C LEU A 320 -0.23 -13.00 1.30
N ASN A 321 0.91 -13.65 1.12
CA ASN A 321 1.37 -14.09 -0.19
C ASN A 321 0.39 -15.05 -0.86
N ILE A 322 0.04 -14.74 -2.10
CA ILE A 322 -0.67 -15.57 -3.09
C ILE A 322 -0.14 -15.23 -4.47
N ASP A 323 -0.55 -15.98 -5.49
CA ASP A 323 -0.10 -15.69 -6.87
C ASP A 323 -0.52 -14.32 -7.38
N PHE A 324 -1.70 -13.84 -6.97
CA PHE A 324 -2.20 -12.51 -7.35
C PHE A 324 -1.43 -11.38 -6.63
N ASN A 325 -1.16 -11.53 -5.32
CA ASN A 325 -0.36 -10.61 -4.51
C ASN A 325 0.96 -11.30 -4.15
N TYR A 326 1.89 -11.33 -5.10
CA TYR A 326 3.11 -12.11 -4.98
C TYR A 326 4.18 -11.43 -4.13
N PHE A 327 4.43 -11.98 -2.94
CA PHE A 327 5.45 -11.55 -1.98
C PHE A 327 6.59 -12.59 -1.84
N GLY A 328 6.67 -13.53 -2.77
CA GLY A 328 7.75 -14.50 -2.88
C GLY A 328 7.57 -15.79 -2.10
N ARG A 329 7.24 -15.74 -0.80
CA ARG A 329 7.12 -16.94 0.05
C ARG A 329 5.82 -16.93 0.86
N GLU A 330 5.33 -18.10 1.19
CA GLU A 330 4.25 -18.26 2.14
C GLU A 330 4.64 -17.69 3.51
N GLY A 331 3.69 -17.06 4.20
CA GLY A 331 3.94 -16.38 5.47
C GLY A 331 4.43 -14.93 5.35
N ASN A 332 4.86 -14.50 4.17
CA ASN A 332 5.18 -13.10 3.94
C ASN A 332 3.92 -12.24 3.95
N ILE A 333 4.02 -11.10 4.62
CA ILE A 333 2.95 -10.10 4.73
C ILE A 333 3.34 -8.82 4.02
N GLY A 334 2.37 -8.21 3.36
CA GLY A 334 2.68 -7.01 2.59
C GLY A 334 1.45 -6.21 2.21
N SER A 335 1.68 -5.24 1.36
CA SER A 335 0.65 -4.45 0.73
C SER A 335 1.02 -4.19 -0.73
N ALA A 336 0.02 -4.33 -1.59
CA ALA A 336 0.16 -4.22 -3.02
C ALA A 336 -0.67 -3.06 -3.56
N GLY A 337 -0.13 -2.34 -4.53
CA GLY A 337 -0.79 -1.24 -5.21
C GLY A 337 -1.07 -1.55 -6.67
N ALA A 338 -2.24 -1.15 -7.14
CA ALA A 338 -2.61 -1.31 -8.55
C ALA A 338 -1.52 -0.74 -9.47
N GLY A 339 -1.06 -1.54 -10.44
CA GLY A 339 0.01 -1.14 -11.35
C GLY A 339 1.41 -1.61 -10.95
N GLY A 340 1.53 -2.50 -9.93
CA GLY A 340 2.80 -3.15 -9.59
C GLY A 340 3.58 -2.52 -8.45
N PHE A 341 2.99 -1.57 -7.73
CA PHE A 341 3.58 -1.04 -6.50
C PHE A 341 3.56 -2.11 -5.41
N LEU A 342 4.66 -2.26 -4.71
CA LEU A 342 4.84 -3.39 -3.80
C LEU A 342 5.66 -3.02 -2.58
N GLY A 343 5.17 -3.42 -1.39
CA GLY A 343 5.91 -3.42 -0.14
C GLY A 343 5.58 -4.65 0.67
N PHE A 344 6.60 -5.38 1.14
CA PHE A 344 6.38 -6.55 2.00
C PHE A 344 7.54 -6.81 2.97
N ALA A 345 7.27 -7.65 3.95
CA ALA A 345 8.21 -8.16 4.93
C ALA A 345 8.27 -9.70 4.90
N ASP A 346 9.48 -10.21 4.94
CA ASP A 346 9.84 -11.61 5.15
C ASP A 346 10.56 -11.72 6.50
N SER A 347 9.86 -12.18 7.51
CA SER A 347 10.39 -12.29 8.88
C SER A 347 11.38 -13.47 9.04
N GLU A 348 11.31 -14.48 8.17
CA GLU A 348 12.22 -15.63 8.20
C GLU A 348 13.63 -15.23 7.77
N ASN A 349 13.73 -14.40 6.71
CA ASN A 349 15.01 -13.94 6.16
C ASN A 349 15.40 -12.54 6.63
N HIS A 350 14.60 -11.93 7.51
CA HIS A 350 14.78 -10.52 7.97
C HIS A 350 14.85 -9.55 6.80
N LEU A 351 14.00 -9.75 5.78
CA LEU A 351 13.99 -8.92 4.58
C LEU A 351 12.74 -8.03 4.53
N SER A 352 12.95 -6.78 4.19
CA SER A 352 11.89 -5.90 3.70
C SER A 352 12.18 -5.46 2.28
N PHE A 353 11.12 -5.31 1.51
CA PHE A 353 11.17 -5.08 0.08
C PHE A 353 10.27 -3.90 -0.31
N GLY A 354 10.73 -3.09 -1.24
CA GLY A 354 9.94 -2.08 -1.91
C GLY A 354 10.20 -2.07 -3.41
N TYR A 355 9.12 -1.87 -4.20
CA TYR A 355 9.20 -1.65 -5.64
C TYR A 355 8.20 -0.58 -6.08
N THR A 356 8.67 0.37 -6.88
CA THR A 356 7.84 1.49 -7.36
C THR A 356 8.14 1.76 -8.83
N PRO A 357 7.23 1.43 -9.77
CA PRO A 357 7.34 1.81 -11.17
C PRO A 357 6.71 3.19 -11.42
N VAL A 358 7.08 3.87 -12.52
CA VAL A 358 6.35 5.04 -13.01
C VAL A 358 5.22 4.63 -13.96
N ARG A 359 5.45 3.62 -14.79
CA ARG A 359 4.42 3.03 -15.66
C ARG A 359 3.83 1.80 -14.98
N MET A 360 2.51 1.68 -15.01
CA MET A 360 1.86 0.46 -14.54
C MET A 360 2.41 -0.77 -15.27
N THR A 361 2.67 -1.84 -14.52
CA THR A 361 3.25 -3.09 -15.00
C THR A 361 2.36 -3.81 -16.01
N THR A 362 2.94 -4.76 -16.73
CA THR A 362 2.21 -5.68 -17.62
C THR A 362 1.78 -6.94 -16.88
N GLY A 363 0.86 -7.72 -17.48
CA GLY A 363 0.47 -9.03 -16.95
C GLY A 363 -0.68 -9.02 -15.94
N GLU A 364 -0.80 -10.10 -15.17
CA GLU A 364 -1.85 -10.32 -14.17
C GLU A 364 -1.37 -9.95 -12.75
N GLY A 365 -2.33 -9.70 -11.85
CA GLY A 365 -2.03 -9.34 -10.47
C GLY A 365 -1.15 -8.09 -10.38
N LEU A 366 0.00 -8.20 -9.72
CA LEU A 366 0.98 -7.12 -9.58
C LEU A 366 1.85 -6.91 -10.83
N GLY A 367 1.76 -7.80 -11.81
CA GLY A 367 2.56 -7.77 -13.03
C GLY A 367 3.87 -8.54 -12.96
N ASP A 368 4.47 -8.71 -14.11
CA ASP A 368 5.65 -9.56 -14.29
C ASP A 368 6.94 -8.90 -13.79
N GLU A 369 7.03 -7.55 -13.88
CA GLU A 369 8.23 -6.80 -13.53
C GLU A 369 8.63 -6.96 -12.05
N PRO A 370 7.75 -6.67 -11.07
CA PRO A 370 8.07 -6.89 -9.67
C PRO A 370 8.22 -8.37 -9.33
N ARG A 371 7.43 -9.28 -9.94
CA ARG A 371 7.57 -10.73 -9.72
C ARG A 371 8.96 -11.22 -10.05
N ARG A 372 9.50 -10.88 -11.22
CA ARG A 372 10.87 -11.26 -11.62
C ARG A 372 11.93 -10.74 -10.64
N ILE A 373 11.76 -9.53 -10.11
CA ILE A 373 12.68 -8.94 -9.13
C ILE A 373 12.63 -9.71 -7.81
N VAL A 374 11.42 -10.04 -7.34
CA VAL A 374 11.22 -10.85 -6.11
C VAL A 374 11.86 -12.23 -6.27
N ASP A 375 11.62 -12.91 -7.39
CA ASP A 375 12.23 -14.20 -7.69
C ASP A 375 13.76 -14.13 -7.74
N ALA A 376 14.32 -13.09 -8.37
CA ALA A 376 15.75 -12.86 -8.42
C ALA A 376 16.35 -12.62 -7.03
N MET A 377 15.64 -11.90 -6.15
CA MET A 377 16.04 -11.68 -4.76
C MET A 377 16.12 -13.00 -3.99
N TYR A 378 15.05 -13.81 -4.04
CA TYR A 378 15.04 -15.11 -3.36
C TYR A 378 16.09 -16.09 -3.92
N ALA A 379 16.34 -16.05 -5.21
CA ALA A 379 17.41 -16.86 -5.82
C ALA A 379 18.82 -16.47 -5.35
N CYS A 380 19.00 -15.35 -4.67
CA CYS A 380 20.27 -14.93 -4.04
C CYS A 380 20.42 -15.44 -2.60
N LEU A 381 19.35 -15.93 -1.99
CA LEU A 381 19.38 -16.40 -0.60
C LEU A 381 19.77 -17.88 -0.46
N GLY A 382 19.60 -18.67 -1.52
CA GLY A 382 19.92 -20.09 -1.59
C GLY A 382 18.71 -20.98 -1.53
#